data_db7580c035905fc7940bd82ce86d458f
#
_entry.id   db7580c035905fc7940bd82ce86d458f
#
_cell.length_a   1.000
_cell.length_b   1.000
_cell.length_c   1.000
_cell.angle_alpha   90.00
_cell.angle_beta   90.00
_cell.angle_gamma   90.00
#
_symmetry.space_group_name_H-M   'P 1'
#
loop_
_entity.id
_entity.type
_entity.pdbx_description
1 polymer ?
#
loop_
_entity_poly.entity_id
_entity_poly.type
_entity_poly.pdbx_seq_one_letter_code
_entity_poly.pdbx_strand_id
1 'polypeptide(L)'
;MFTVLILEDDTEQQKAITKILEEHYNKWILYTAATYKEACNLIETKNFDLFLLDIELNTAYIDDLDCDGLDFGKYIRSIKKYTYAPIVYLTALPDRIFFALQELHCSSYLVKPYTAYKLIETLDYIYR
;
A
#
# COMPACT_ATOMS: atom_id res chain seq x y z
N MET A 1 -2.08 18.07 -4.93
CA MET A 1 -1.33 17.06 -5.67
C MET A 1 -1.52 15.70 -5.01
N PHE A 2 -1.88 14.67 -5.78
CA PHE A 2 -2.21 13.36 -5.21
C PHE A 2 -0.96 12.51 -5.06
N THR A 3 -0.64 12.12 -3.83
CA THR A 3 0.61 11.44 -3.49
C THR A 3 0.32 10.06 -2.92
N VAL A 4 0.99 9.04 -3.45
CA VAL A 4 0.74 7.63 -3.13
C VAL A 4 1.99 6.98 -2.57
N LEU A 5 1.84 6.23 -1.49
CA LEU A 5 2.89 5.36 -0.98
C LEU A 5 2.60 3.93 -1.39
N ILE A 6 3.55 3.30 -2.04
CA ILE A 6 3.46 1.92 -2.49
C ILE A 6 4.45 1.08 -1.68
N LEU A 7 3.95 0.15 -0.88
CA LEU A 7 4.79 -0.76 -0.10
C LEU A 7 4.70 -2.15 -0.72
N GLU A 8 5.78 -2.58 -1.38
CA GLU A 8 5.87 -3.84 -2.08
C GLU A 8 7.34 -4.29 -2.09
N ASP A 9 7.63 -5.44 -1.53
CA ASP A 9 9.00 -5.93 -1.40
C ASP A 9 9.53 -6.64 -2.65
N ASP A 10 8.66 -7.12 -3.53
CA ASP A 10 9.06 -7.75 -4.78
C ASP A 10 9.34 -6.68 -5.83
N THR A 11 10.58 -6.61 -6.29
CA THR A 11 11.03 -5.56 -7.21
C THR A 11 10.23 -5.58 -8.52
N GLU A 12 9.95 -6.74 -9.06
CA GLU A 12 9.20 -6.85 -10.32
C GLU A 12 7.76 -6.39 -10.16
N GLN A 13 7.11 -6.77 -9.05
CA GLN A 13 5.75 -6.33 -8.78
C GLN A 13 5.69 -4.83 -8.51
N GLN A 14 6.67 -4.30 -7.78
CA GLN A 14 6.74 -2.87 -7.52
C GLN A 14 6.87 -2.08 -8.82
N LYS A 15 7.74 -2.51 -9.73
CA LYS A 15 7.89 -1.86 -11.03
C LYS A 15 6.63 -1.94 -11.87
N ALA A 16 5.96 -3.10 -11.83
CA ALA A 16 4.73 -3.29 -12.61
C ALA A 16 3.63 -2.35 -12.11
N ILE A 17 3.44 -2.26 -10.81
CA ILE A 17 2.45 -1.35 -10.21
C ILE A 17 2.77 0.10 -10.58
N THR A 18 4.02 0.49 -10.39
CA THR A 18 4.46 1.86 -10.67
C THR A 18 4.20 2.24 -12.12
N LYS A 19 4.54 1.34 -13.04
CA LYS A 19 4.32 1.60 -14.46
C LYS A 19 2.84 1.80 -14.79
N ILE A 20 1.97 0.94 -14.26
CA ILE A 20 0.53 1.04 -14.49
C ILE A 20 0.02 2.39 -13.99
N LEU A 21 0.42 2.79 -12.79
CA LEU A 21 -0.05 4.04 -12.20
C LEU A 21 0.49 5.26 -12.93
N GLU A 22 1.76 5.24 -13.34
CA GLU A 22 2.34 6.35 -14.10
C GLU A 22 1.66 6.55 -15.44
N GLU A 23 1.29 5.46 -16.10
CA GLU A 23 0.64 5.53 -17.41
C GLU A 23 -0.81 6.01 -17.29
N HIS A 24 -1.51 5.64 -16.23
CA HIS A 24 -2.93 5.95 -16.08
C HIS A 24 -3.17 7.25 -15.32
N TYR A 25 -2.36 7.55 -14.32
CA TYR A 25 -2.50 8.72 -13.45
C TYR A 25 -1.24 9.58 -13.55
N ASN A 26 -1.04 10.22 -14.69
CA ASN A 26 0.21 10.89 -15.00
C ASN A 26 0.56 12.08 -14.10
N LYS A 27 -0.40 12.54 -13.29
CA LYS A 27 -0.15 13.66 -12.36
C LYS A 27 0.03 13.22 -10.91
N TRP A 28 -0.09 11.93 -10.64
CA TRP A 28 0.15 11.41 -9.30
C TRP A 28 1.64 11.40 -9.00
N ILE A 29 1.98 11.61 -7.74
CA ILE A 29 3.35 11.47 -7.25
C ILE A 29 3.44 10.14 -6.51
N LEU A 30 4.36 9.28 -6.94
CA LEU A 30 4.50 7.94 -6.40
C LEU A 30 5.79 7.81 -5.62
N TYR A 31 5.71 7.26 -4.42
CA TYR A 31 6.86 6.87 -3.61
C TYR A 31 6.76 5.39 -3.32
N THR A 32 7.89 4.68 -3.43
CA THR A 32 7.92 3.25 -3.23
C THR A 32 8.79 2.88 -2.03
N ALA A 33 8.40 1.83 -1.32
CA ALA A 33 9.17 1.25 -0.25
C ALA A 33 9.15 -0.27 -0.39
N ALA A 34 10.27 -0.91 -0.09
CA ALA A 34 10.37 -2.37 -0.15
C ALA A 34 10.28 -3.00 1.25
N THR A 35 10.44 -2.21 2.30
CA THR A 35 10.44 -2.70 3.68
C THR A 35 9.58 -1.83 4.56
N TYR A 36 9.18 -2.38 5.71
CA TYR A 36 8.46 -1.64 6.74
C TYR A 36 9.24 -0.38 7.14
N LYS A 37 10.54 -0.52 7.36
CA LYS A 37 11.37 0.60 7.79
C LYS A 37 11.42 1.73 6.75
N GLU A 38 11.57 1.39 5.48
CA GLU A 38 11.56 2.39 4.41
C GLU A 38 10.25 3.14 4.37
N ALA A 39 9.13 2.40 4.52
CA ALA A 39 7.80 3.02 4.53
C ALA A 39 7.65 3.96 5.72
N CYS A 40 8.13 3.58 6.90
CA CYS A 40 8.09 4.46 8.07
C CYS A 40 8.91 5.74 7.85
N ASN A 41 10.07 5.63 7.21
CA ASN A 41 10.88 6.81 6.90
C ASN A 41 10.14 7.76 5.96
N LEU A 42 9.43 7.24 4.97
CA LEU A 42 8.65 8.07 4.06
C LEU A 42 7.51 8.77 4.79
N ILE A 43 6.83 8.08 5.69
CA ILE A 43 5.73 8.66 6.48
C ILE A 43 6.21 9.86 7.31
N GLU A 44 7.43 9.79 7.82
CA GLU A 44 7.99 10.86 8.66
C GLU A 44 8.35 12.11 7.87
N THR A 45 8.62 11.98 6.57
CA THR A 45 9.14 13.10 5.77
C THR A 45 8.18 13.63 4.73
N LYS A 46 7.10 12.91 4.42
CA LYS A 46 6.19 13.29 3.34
C LYS A 46 4.74 13.06 3.77
N ASN A 47 3.83 13.67 3.02
CA ASN A 47 2.39 13.52 3.23
C ASN A 47 1.80 12.70 2.10
N PHE A 48 0.85 11.81 2.43
CA PHE A 48 0.27 10.88 1.47
C PHE A 48 -1.25 10.96 1.45
N ASP A 49 -1.82 10.73 0.27
CA ASP A 49 -3.26 10.71 0.06
C ASP A 49 -3.81 9.30 -0.09
N LEU A 50 -2.97 8.34 -0.42
CA LEU A 50 -3.35 6.95 -0.64
C LEU A 50 -2.20 6.04 -0.26
N PHE A 51 -2.52 4.92 0.38
CA PHE A 51 -1.56 3.88 0.74
C PHE A 51 -1.91 2.59 0.01
N LEU A 52 -0.96 2.06 -0.75
CA LEU A 52 -1.11 0.80 -1.48
C LEU A 52 -0.11 -0.17 -0.88
N LEU A 53 -0.60 -1.14 -0.09
CA LEU A 53 0.24 -1.92 0.81
C LEU A 53 0.15 -3.41 0.53
N ASP A 54 1.28 -4.03 0.18
CA ASP A 54 1.39 -5.48 0.18
C ASP A 54 1.38 -5.96 1.63
N ILE A 55 0.54 -6.95 1.95
CA ILE A 55 0.46 -7.48 3.30
C ILE A 55 1.68 -8.34 3.62
N GLU A 56 2.03 -9.26 2.70
CA GLU A 56 3.12 -10.23 2.94
C GLU A 56 4.46 -9.65 2.51
N LEU A 57 5.19 -9.07 3.45
CA LEU A 57 6.54 -8.58 3.21
C LEU A 57 7.56 -9.65 3.55
N ASN A 58 8.65 -9.69 2.80
CA ASN A 58 9.74 -10.62 3.08
C ASN A 58 10.56 -10.11 4.25
N THR A 59 10.30 -10.67 5.44
CA THR A 59 10.95 -10.26 6.67
C THR A 59 12.35 -10.84 6.84
N ALA A 60 12.82 -11.64 5.89
CA ALA A 60 14.19 -12.15 5.90
C ALA A 60 15.24 -11.07 5.63
N TYR A 61 14.80 -9.89 5.26
CA TYR A 61 15.70 -8.75 5.05
C TYR A 61 15.99 -8.02 6.36
N ILE A 62 16.99 -7.23 6.32
CA ILE A 62 17.83 -6.71 7.39
C ILE A 62 17.19 -5.67 8.31
N ASP A 63 15.98 -5.24 8.08
CA ASP A 63 15.42 -4.23 8.98
C ASP A 63 14.98 -4.82 10.32
N ASP A 64 14.98 -6.14 10.43
CA ASP A 64 14.78 -6.91 11.66
C ASP A 64 13.52 -6.63 12.44
N LEU A 65 12.57 -5.93 11.86
CA LEU A 65 11.36 -5.58 12.59
C LEU A 65 10.29 -6.65 12.50
N ASP A 66 10.47 -7.63 11.61
CA ASP A 66 9.52 -8.73 11.40
C ASP A 66 8.08 -8.22 11.26
N CYS A 67 7.93 -7.03 10.66
CA CYS A 67 6.64 -6.37 10.49
C CYS A 67 6.18 -6.49 9.04
N ASP A 68 4.90 -6.71 8.84
CA ASP A 68 4.30 -6.82 7.50
C ASP A 68 3.44 -5.59 7.17
N GLY A 69 2.72 -5.68 6.05
CA GLY A 69 1.86 -4.57 5.61
C GLY A 69 0.70 -4.30 6.55
N LEU A 70 0.20 -5.30 7.28
CA LEU A 70 -0.84 -5.07 8.28
C LEU A 70 -0.28 -4.29 9.46
N ASP A 71 0.95 -4.57 9.88
CA ASP A 71 1.60 -3.81 10.94
C ASP A 71 1.79 -2.35 10.50
N PHE A 72 2.15 -2.13 9.25
CA PHE A 72 2.27 -0.78 8.73
C PHE A 72 0.91 -0.07 8.70
N GLY A 73 -0.15 -0.78 8.35
CA GLY A 73 -1.51 -0.24 8.41
C GLY A 73 -1.91 0.18 9.81
N LYS A 74 -1.55 -0.62 10.82
CA LYS A 74 -1.80 -0.24 12.22
C LYS A 74 -1.07 1.05 12.56
N TYR A 75 0.18 1.17 12.13
CA TYR A 75 0.96 2.38 12.36
C TYR A 75 0.31 3.59 11.71
N ILE A 76 -0.12 3.48 10.45
CA ILE A 76 -0.81 4.56 9.75
C ILE A 76 -2.05 4.99 10.53
N ARG A 77 -2.87 4.05 10.98
CA ARG A 77 -4.11 4.37 11.69
C ARG A 77 -3.88 5.02 13.05
N SER A 78 -2.68 4.87 13.62
CA SER A 78 -2.33 5.54 14.87
C SER A 78 -1.95 7.01 14.66
N ILE A 79 -1.68 7.42 13.43
CA ILE A 79 -1.34 8.80 13.11
C ILE A 79 -2.63 9.55 12.83
N LYS A 80 -2.89 10.62 13.60
CA LYS A 80 -4.17 11.31 13.57
C LYS A 80 -4.63 11.72 12.17
N LYS A 81 -3.74 12.29 11.37
CA LYS A 81 -4.12 12.75 10.03
C LYS A 81 -4.42 11.61 9.06
N TYR A 82 -4.06 10.38 9.39
CA TYR A 82 -4.29 9.21 8.54
C TYR A 82 -5.35 8.26 9.09
N THR A 83 -6.09 8.67 10.11
CA THR A 83 -7.14 7.82 10.70
C THR A 83 -8.13 7.31 9.66
N TYR A 84 -8.46 8.12 8.67
CA TYR A 84 -9.42 7.77 7.63
C TYR A 84 -8.83 7.80 6.22
N ALA A 85 -7.51 7.82 6.11
CA ALA A 85 -6.85 7.85 4.80
C ALA A 85 -7.14 6.56 4.02
N PRO A 86 -7.30 6.63 2.70
CA PRO A 86 -7.52 5.43 1.90
C PRO A 86 -6.33 4.47 1.97
N ILE A 87 -6.62 3.21 2.30
CA ILE A 87 -5.65 2.12 2.28
C ILE A 87 -6.21 1.01 1.39
N VAL A 88 -5.43 0.59 0.41
CA VAL A 88 -5.74 -0.57 -0.42
C VAL A 88 -4.68 -1.63 -0.15
N TYR A 89 -5.11 -2.80 0.31
CA TYR A 89 -4.20 -3.90 0.57
C TYR A 89 -4.06 -4.83 -0.63
N LEU A 90 -2.85 -5.33 -0.82
CA LEU A 90 -2.52 -6.34 -1.83
C LEU A 90 -2.11 -7.60 -1.08
N THR A 91 -2.65 -8.76 -1.44
CA THR A 91 -2.32 -9.99 -0.72
C THR A 91 -2.46 -11.23 -1.59
N ALA A 92 -1.56 -12.19 -1.40
CA ALA A 92 -1.70 -13.54 -1.93
C ALA A 92 -2.51 -14.43 -0.99
N LEU A 93 -2.82 -13.96 0.21
CA LEU A 93 -3.48 -14.74 1.26
C LEU A 93 -4.80 -14.08 1.65
N PRO A 94 -5.91 -14.43 0.98
CA PRO A 94 -7.20 -13.76 1.21
C PRO A 94 -7.69 -13.79 2.65
N ASP A 95 -7.31 -14.78 3.44
CA ASP A 95 -7.76 -14.89 4.83
C ASP A 95 -7.35 -13.70 5.69
N ARG A 96 -6.28 -13.01 5.32
CA ARG A 96 -5.78 -11.86 6.08
C ARG A 96 -6.62 -10.61 5.89
N ILE A 97 -7.50 -10.61 4.89
CA ILE A 97 -8.32 -9.46 4.56
C ILE A 97 -9.35 -9.16 5.65
N PHE A 98 -9.85 -10.18 6.35
CA PHE A 98 -10.83 -9.94 7.43
C PHE A 98 -10.29 -8.97 8.47
N PHE A 99 -9.04 -9.15 8.89
CA PHE A 99 -8.43 -8.24 9.85
C PHE A 99 -8.36 -6.83 9.29
N ALA A 100 -7.93 -6.68 8.04
CA ALA A 100 -7.81 -5.37 7.42
C ALA A 100 -9.15 -4.65 7.32
N LEU A 101 -10.22 -5.38 6.98
CA LEU A 101 -11.55 -4.79 6.87
C LEU A 101 -12.12 -4.39 8.22
N GLN A 102 -11.99 -5.26 9.23
CA GLN A 102 -12.62 -5.04 10.53
C GLN A 102 -11.81 -4.13 11.44
N GLU A 103 -10.50 -4.32 11.49
CA GLU A 103 -9.67 -3.61 12.45
C GLU A 103 -9.02 -2.36 11.89
N LEU A 104 -8.70 -2.35 10.60
CA LEU A 104 -7.95 -1.25 10.01
C LEU A 104 -8.79 -0.41 9.05
N HIS A 105 -10.03 -0.81 8.80
CA HIS A 105 -10.97 -0.05 7.96
C HIS A 105 -10.36 0.31 6.60
N CYS A 106 -9.76 -0.68 5.92
CA CYS A 106 -9.19 -0.43 4.62
C CYS A 106 -10.29 -0.08 3.60
N SER A 107 -9.92 0.74 2.60
CA SER A 107 -10.86 1.16 1.57
C SER A 107 -11.20 0.05 0.60
N SER A 108 -10.23 -0.79 0.29
CA SER A 108 -10.41 -1.94 -0.60
C SER A 108 -9.22 -2.87 -0.49
N TYR A 109 -9.27 -3.96 -1.23
CA TYR A 109 -8.16 -4.91 -1.31
C TYR A 109 -8.14 -5.56 -2.67
N LEU A 110 -6.99 -6.12 -3.03
CA LEU A 110 -6.80 -6.90 -4.26
C LEU A 110 -6.08 -8.19 -3.91
N VAL A 111 -6.58 -9.31 -4.43
CA VAL A 111 -5.95 -10.61 -4.24
C VAL A 111 -5.03 -10.90 -5.42
N LYS A 112 -3.81 -11.26 -5.14
CA LYS A 112 -2.81 -11.59 -6.17
C LYS A 112 -3.07 -12.96 -6.77
N PRO A 113 -2.88 -13.16 -8.06
CA PRO A 113 -2.55 -12.14 -9.05
C PRO A 113 -3.81 -11.35 -9.47
N TYR A 114 -3.64 -10.07 -9.79
CA TYR A 114 -4.72 -9.22 -10.28
C TYR A 114 -4.28 -8.57 -11.60
N THR A 115 -5.26 -8.12 -12.39
CA THR A 115 -4.98 -7.47 -13.67
C THR A 115 -4.76 -5.97 -13.48
N ALA A 116 -4.08 -5.35 -14.45
CA ALA A 116 -3.97 -3.88 -14.46
C ALA A 116 -5.35 -3.22 -14.46
N TYR A 117 -6.30 -3.78 -15.20
CA TYR A 117 -7.68 -3.28 -15.22
C TYR A 117 -8.30 -3.26 -13.82
N LYS A 118 -8.14 -4.36 -13.08
CA LYS A 118 -8.72 -4.46 -11.73
C LYS A 118 -8.08 -3.47 -10.76
N LEU A 119 -6.77 -3.29 -10.86
CA LEU A 119 -6.07 -2.29 -10.06
C LEU A 119 -6.62 -0.89 -10.33
N ILE A 120 -6.71 -0.51 -11.60
CA ILE A 120 -7.20 0.82 -11.97
C ILE A 120 -8.66 0.99 -11.59
N GLU A 121 -9.51 -0.01 -11.83
CA GLU A 121 -10.91 0.06 -11.43
C GLU A 121 -11.05 0.34 -9.93
N THR A 122 -10.27 -0.36 -9.12
CA THR A 122 -10.27 -0.20 -7.67
C THR A 122 -9.84 1.20 -7.26
N LEU A 123 -8.76 1.71 -7.86
CA LEU A 123 -8.23 3.02 -7.49
C LEU A 123 -9.09 4.16 -8.03
N ASP A 124 -9.69 4.01 -9.21
CA ASP A 124 -10.60 5.03 -9.73
C ASP A 124 -11.80 5.22 -8.82
N TYR A 125 -12.31 4.13 -8.26
CA TYR A 125 -13.44 4.21 -7.34
C TYR A 125 -13.09 5.05 -6.10
N ILE A 126 -11.87 4.94 -5.62
CA ILE A 126 -11.41 5.67 -4.45
C ILE A 126 -11.06 7.12 -4.79
N TYR A 127 -10.40 7.32 -5.90
CA TYR A 127 -9.83 8.61 -6.28
C TYR A 127 -10.87 9.66 -6.68
N ARG A 128 -11.94 9.24 -7.33
CA ARG A 128 -12.93 10.21 -7.86
C ARG A 128 -13.80 10.94 -6.78
#